data_5d2c09f00c315430310978082cb2d29d
#
_entry.id   5d2c09f00c315430310978082cb2d29d
#
_cell.length_a   1.000
_cell.length_b   1.000
_cell.length_c   1.000
_cell.angle_alpha   90.00
_cell.angle_beta   90.00
_cell.angle_gamma   90.00
#
_symmetry.space_group_name_H-M   'P 1'
#
loop_
_entity.id
_entity.type
_entity.pdbx_description
1 polymer ?
#
loop_
_entity_poly.entity_id
_entity_poly.type
_entity_poly.pdbx_seq_one_letter_code
_entity_poly.pdbx_strand_id
1 'polypeptide(L)'
;MFAEVAEAVAEIRAGRMVVVVDDEDRENEGDLTLAAEFVTPEAINFMAKYGRGLICLTLTEERADYLRLGPMTQENTSRFGTAFTESIEAREGVTTGISAADRAHTIKVAIDPKSTAQDLARPGHVFPLRARKGGVLVRAGQTEASVDLARLAGQIPAGVICEVMKDDGTMARLPDLVQFSQLHGLKIGTIADLIAYRRKYDHFVTRVTEAPFRSHNGGEWKMIVYANTLEYAEHIALVKGDIRSGGPVLVRMHALNIFSDLLGYQPFERDVLGESMRIVAEEGRGVVVVLRQTKPTFVSDIITGRTSEDVDRRRVKEYGVGAQILLDLGVRDMTLLTDTPEKKIVALDGYGLNVVGTHSIRKSGG
;
A
#
# COMPACT_ATOMS: atom_id res chain seq x y z
N MET A 1 -7.36 -8.15 -22.14
CA MET A 1 -6.03 -8.68 -21.83
C MET A 1 -5.44 -7.95 -20.64
N PHE A 2 -4.88 -6.73 -20.76
CA PHE A 2 -4.68 -5.94 -19.56
C PHE A 2 -6.03 -5.59 -18.94
N ALA A 3 -6.17 -5.88 -17.67
CA ALA A 3 -7.39 -5.65 -16.92
C ALA A 3 -7.21 -4.46 -16.00
N GLU A 4 -8.21 -3.62 -15.88
CA GLU A 4 -8.27 -2.70 -14.74
C GLU A 4 -8.32 -3.51 -13.44
N VAL A 5 -7.87 -2.91 -12.34
CA VAL A 5 -7.83 -3.62 -11.03
C VAL A 5 -9.21 -4.17 -10.64
N ALA A 6 -10.27 -3.42 -10.93
CA ALA A 6 -11.64 -3.88 -10.67
C ALA A 6 -12.00 -5.16 -11.44
N GLU A 7 -11.52 -5.31 -12.67
CA GLU A 7 -11.71 -6.53 -13.48
C GLU A 7 -10.87 -7.69 -12.91
N ALA A 8 -9.58 -7.45 -12.54
CA ALA A 8 -8.75 -8.47 -11.91
C ALA A 8 -9.37 -8.97 -10.61
N VAL A 9 -9.89 -8.06 -9.77
CA VAL A 9 -10.63 -8.38 -8.55
C VAL A 9 -11.88 -9.21 -8.84
N ALA A 10 -12.61 -8.90 -9.92
CA ALA A 10 -13.79 -9.66 -10.32
C ALA A 10 -13.44 -11.08 -10.77
N GLU A 11 -12.32 -11.28 -11.49
CA GLU A 11 -11.81 -12.61 -11.83
C GLU A 11 -11.46 -13.43 -10.58
N ILE A 12 -10.70 -12.85 -9.66
CA ILE A 12 -10.34 -13.49 -8.37
C ILE A 12 -11.58 -13.84 -7.56
N ARG A 13 -12.57 -12.93 -7.50
CA ARG A 13 -13.86 -13.17 -6.81
C ARG A 13 -14.64 -14.33 -7.42
N ALA A 14 -14.54 -14.51 -8.72
CA ALA A 14 -15.19 -15.59 -9.45
C ALA A 14 -14.40 -16.94 -9.41
N GLY A 15 -13.28 -16.99 -8.66
CA GLY A 15 -12.44 -18.18 -8.54
C GLY A 15 -11.57 -18.44 -9.79
N ARG A 16 -11.32 -17.41 -10.60
CA ARG A 16 -10.47 -17.53 -11.79
C ARG A 16 -9.09 -16.93 -11.53
N MET A 17 -8.07 -17.53 -12.15
CA MET A 17 -6.70 -17.05 -12.09
C MET A 17 -6.52 -15.77 -12.89
N VAL A 18 -5.60 -14.93 -12.44
CA VAL A 18 -5.05 -13.80 -13.18
C VAL A 18 -3.53 -13.91 -13.25
N VAL A 19 -2.92 -13.31 -14.25
CA VAL A 19 -1.47 -13.10 -14.28
C VAL A 19 -1.20 -11.74 -13.65
N VAL A 20 -0.37 -11.70 -12.62
CA VAL A 20 0.06 -10.44 -11.98
C VAL A 20 1.51 -10.19 -12.36
N VAL A 21 1.81 -9.01 -12.89
CA VAL A 21 3.18 -8.62 -13.27
C VAL A 21 3.72 -7.55 -12.35
N ASP A 22 4.99 -7.64 -12.01
CA ASP A 22 5.70 -6.64 -11.23
C ASP A 22 6.51 -5.68 -12.13
N ASP A 23 7.23 -4.75 -11.50
CA ASP A 23 8.01 -3.72 -12.17
C ASP A 23 9.25 -4.31 -12.87
N GLU A 24 9.62 -3.75 -14.04
CA GLU A 24 10.80 -4.15 -14.79
C GLU A 24 12.10 -3.96 -13.98
N ASP A 25 12.13 -2.98 -13.09
CA ASP A 25 13.27 -2.69 -12.21
C ASP A 25 13.33 -3.60 -10.97
N ARG A 26 12.31 -4.46 -10.75
CA ARG A 26 12.25 -5.38 -9.61
C ARG A 26 12.65 -6.81 -10.04
N GLU A 27 11.71 -7.74 -10.17
CA GLU A 27 11.95 -9.11 -10.65
C GLU A 27 11.66 -9.22 -12.15
N ASN A 28 10.79 -8.33 -12.65
CA ASN A 28 10.30 -8.31 -14.02
C ASN A 28 9.69 -9.67 -14.41
N GLU A 29 8.82 -10.18 -13.56
CA GLU A 29 8.20 -11.50 -13.69
C GLU A 29 6.68 -11.39 -13.68
N GLY A 30 6.02 -12.48 -14.05
CA GLY A 30 4.57 -12.61 -13.95
C GLY A 30 4.21 -13.92 -13.26
N ASP A 31 3.30 -13.81 -12.28
CA ASP A 31 2.81 -14.95 -11.52
C ASP A 31 1.35 -15.23 -11.86
N LEU A 32 1.05 -16.51 -12.04
CA LEU A 32 -0.33 -17.01 -11.91
C LEU A 32 -0.78 -16.80 -10.49
N THR A 33 -1.89 -16.10 -10.31
CA THR A 33 -2.42 -15.73 -9.00
C THR A 33 -3.87 -16.16 -8.87
N LEU A 34 -4.20 -16.84 -7.76
CA LEU A 34 -5.54 -17.31 -7.42
C LEU A 34 -5.81 -17.03 -5.94
N ALA A 35 -7.04 -16.65 -5.56
CA ALA A 35 -7.40 -16.66 -4.14
C ALA A 35 -7.35 -18.10 -3.60
N ALA A 36 -6.66 -18.30 -2.47
CA ALA A 36 -6.43 -19.64 -1.92
C ALA A 36 -7.73 -20.38 -1.56
N GLU A 37 -8.80 -19.65 -1.31
CA GLU A 37 -10.13 -20.20 -1.07
C GLU A 37 -10.69 -21.01 -2.26
N PHE A 38 -10.27 -20.68 -3.48
CA PHE A 38 -10.71 -21.38 -4.70
C PHE A 38 -9.70 -22.39 -5.22
N VAL A 39 -8.66 -22.73 -4.45
CA VAL A 39 -7.69 -23.73 -4.88
C VAL A 39 -8.34 -25.09 -5.08
N THR A 40 -8.01 -25.75 -6.18
CA THR A 40 -8.42 -27.11 -6.53
C THR A 40 -7.22 -27.90 -7.06
N PRO A 41 -7.30 -29.25 -7.13
CA PRO A 41 -6.25 -30.04 -7.78
C PRO A 41 -5.99 -29.61 -9.23
N GLU A 42 -7.03 -29.21 -9.98
CA GLU A 42 -6.92 -28.74 -11.36
C GLU A 42 -6.16 -27.41 -11.43
N ALA A 43 -6.42 -26.51 -10.49
CA ALA A 43 -5.72 -25.23 -10.39
C ALA A 43 -4.22 -25.44 -10.10
N ILE A 44 -3.87 -26.28 -9.14
CA ILE A 44 -2.48 -26.64 -8.83
C ILE A 44 -1.81 -27.32 -10.04
N ASN A 45 -2.52 -28.25 -10.68
CA ASN A 45 -2.00 -28.91 -11.89
C ASN A 45 -1.78 -27.91 -13.04
N PHE A 46 -2.67 -26.95 -13.22
CA PHE A 46 -2.48 -25.87 -14.19
C PHE A 46 -1.22 -25.06 -13.91
N MET A 47 -1.03 -24.61 -12.66
CA MET A 47 0.17 -23.87 -12.24
C MET A 47 1.43 -24.70 -12.45
N ALA A 48 1.44 -25.98 -12.04
CA ALA A 48 2.59 -26.85 -12.21
C ALA A 48 2.93 -27.12 -13.67
N LYS A 49 1.92 -27.32 -14.52
CA LYS A 49 2.11 -27.68 -15.93
C LYS A 49 2.47 -26.50 -16.79
N TYR A 50 1.80 -25.38 -16.59
CA TYR A 50 1.89 -24.22 -17.50
C TYR A 50 2.68 -23.07 -16.88
N GLY A 51 2.58 -22.83 -15.57
CA GLY A 51 3.42 -21.86 -14.84
C GLY A 51 4.84 -22.37 -14.70
N ARG A 52 5.01 -23.59 -14.17
CA ARG A 52 6.30 -24.29 -13.96
C ARG A 52 7.17 -23.69 -12.87
N GLY A 53 6.74 -22.59 -12.24
CA GLY A 53 7.39 -21.95 -11.11
C GLY A 53 7.18 -22.70 -9.80
N LEU A 54 7.58 -22.09 -8.72
CA LEU A 54 7.35 -22.61 -7.37
C LEU A 54 5.94 -22.25 -6.90
N ILE A 55 5.10 -23.26 -6.66
CA ILE A 55 3.76 -23.01 -6.13
C ILE A 55 3.84 -22.62 -4.66
N CYS A 56 3.51 -21.37 -4.35
CA CYS A 56 3.58 -20.79 -3.02
C CYS A 56 2.19 -20.42 -2.51
N LEU A 57 2.00 -20.56 -1.18
CA LEU A 57 0.82 -20.09 -0.45
C LEU A 57 1.15 -18.77 0.24
N THR A 58 0.51 -17.67 -0.16
CA THR A 58 0.69 -16.38 0.50
C THR A 58 -0.30 -16.21 1.64
N LEU A 59 0.19 -15.83 2.81
CA LEU A 59 -0.59 -15.65 4.04
C LEU A 59 -0.35 -14.28 4.65
N THR A 60 -1.34 -13.76 5.37
CA THR A 60 -1.12 -12.59 6.24
C THR A 60 -0.16 -12.93 7.37
N GLU A 61 0.45 -11.91 7.98
CA GLU A 61 1.30 -12.08 9.17
C GLU A 61 0.53 -12.76 10.29
N GLU A 62 -0.71 -12.33 10.53
CA GLU A 62 -1.57 -12.86 11.59
C GLU A 62 -1.86 -14.35 11.39
N ARG A 63 -2.13 -14.79 10.13
CA ARG A 63 -2.39 -16.20 9.86
C ARG A 63 -1.13 -17.04 9.99
N ALA A 64 0.00 -16.55 9.50
CA ALA A 64 1.30 -17.23 9.65
C ALA A 64 1.68 -17.39 11.13
N ASP A 65 1.48 -16.35 11.94
CA ASP A 65 1.72 -16.39 13.39
C ASP A 65 0.79 -17.38 14.11
N TYR A 66 -0.50 -17.37 13.78
CA TYR A 66 -1.47 -18.29 14.34
C TYR A 66 -1.11 -19.76 14.07
N LEU A 67 -0.66 -20.04 12.86
CA LEU A 67 -0.17 -21.35 12.45
C LEU A 67 1.25 -21.65 12.97
N ARG A 68 1.90 -20.71 13.66
CA ARG A 68 3.28 -20.81 14.17
C ARG A 68 4.28 -21.15 13.06
N LEU A 69 4.14 -20.52 11.89
CA LEU A 69 5.06 -20.71 10.78
C LEU A 69 6.29 -19.81 10.98
N GLY A 70 7.37 -20.42 11.43
CA GLY A 70 8.67 -19.75 11.56
C GLY A 70 9.29 -19.42 10.20
N PRO A 71 10.26 -18.49 10.14
CA PRO A 71 10.99 -18.21 8.91
C PRO A 71 11.79 -19.46 8.49
N MET A 72 11.91 -19.67 7.16
CA MET A 72 12.66 -20.80 6.60
C MET A 72 14.15 -20.76 6.98
N THR A 73 14.67 -19.56 7.23
CA THR A 73 16.07 -19.35 7.64
C THR A 73 16.13 -18.30 8.75
N GLN A 74 17.13 -18.40 9.62
CA GLN A 74 17.36 -17.42 10.69
C GLN A 74 17.78 -16.05 10.13
N GLU A 75 18.55 -16.05 9.03
CA GLU A 75 19.00 -14.86 8.34
C GLU A 75 18.56 -14.91 6.88
N ASN A 76 17.71 -13.96 6.47
CA ASN A 76 17.25 -13.86 5.10
C ASN A 76 18.18 -12.95 4.29
N THR A 77 19.03 -13.56 3.46
CA THR A 77 19.99 -12.88 2.57
C THR A 77 19.49 -12.80 1.12
N SER A 78 18.21 -13.15 0.85
CA SER A 78 17.67 -13.09 -0.50
C SER A 78 17.58 -11.64 -1.00
N ARG A 79 17.87 -11.45 -2.31
CA ARG A 79 17.95 -10.12 -2.95
C ARG A 79 16.71 -9.25 -2.71
N PHE A 80 15.52 -9.85 -2.75
CA PHE A 80 14.25 -9.15 -2.61
C PHE A 80 13.57 -9.35 -1.24
N GLY A 81 14.24 -10.06 -0.34
CA GLY A 81 13.76 -10.29 1.03
C GLY A 81 12.45 -11.07 1.09
N THR A 82 12.20 -11.99 0.14
CA THR A 82 10.99 -12.82 0.12
C THR A 82 10.89 -13.64 1.40
N ALA A 83 9.79 -13.46 2.13
CA ALA A 83 9.63 -14.00 3.47
C ALA A 83 9.08 -15.43 3.43
N PHE A 84 9.92 -16.37 2.97
CA PHE A 84 9.63 -17.79 3.07
C PHE A 84 9.53 -18.24 4.53
N THR A 85 8.53 -19.05 4.80
CA THR A 85 8.40 -19.76 6.07
C THR A 85 8.80 -21.23 5.90
N GLU A 86 8.79 -21.99 7.00
CA GLU A 86 8.90 -23.44 6.93
C GLU A 86 7.85 -23.99 5.94
N SER A 87 8.26 -24.93 5.08
CA SER A 87 7.34 -25.62 4.18
C SER A 87 6.39 -26.52 4.97
N ILE A 88 5.19 -26.70 4.46
CA ILE A 88 4.10 -27.38 5.17
C ILE A 88 3.46 -28.50 4.36
N GLU A 89 2.83 -29.39 5.11
CA GLU A 89 1.95 -30.44 4.62
C GLU A 89 0.71 -30.54 5.52
N ALA A 90 -0.46 -30.89 4.99
CA ALA A 90 -1.56 -31.30 5.85
C ALA A 90 -1.18 -32.57 6.60
N ARG A 91 -1.43 -32.61 7.92
CA ARG A 91 -1.09 -33.80 8.73
C ARG A 91 -1.89 -35.04 8.33
N GLU A 92 -3.11 -34.81 7.87
CA GLU A 92 -4.05 -35.86 7.46
C GLU A 92 -4.61 -35.58 6.07
N GLY A 93 -5.10 -36.59 5.39
CA GLY A 93 -5.76 -36.45 4.09
C GLY A 93 -4.83 -36.28 2.89
N VAL A 94 -3.53 -36.54 3.05
CA VAL A 94 -2.52 -36.52 2.00
C VAL A 94 -1.84 -37.86 1.83
N THR A 95 -1.26 -38.10 0.67
CA THR A 95 -0.43 -39.30 0.40
C THR A 95 1.05 -38.96 0.64
N THR A 96 1.81 -38.63 -0.40
CA THR A 96 3.22 -38.18 -0.31
C THR A 96 3.37 -36.67 -0.26
N GLY A 97 2.25 -35.94 -0.41
CA GLY A 97 2.21 -34.47 -0.31
C GLY A 97 2.44 -33.68 -1.58
N ILE A 98 3.18 -34.26 -2.55
CA ILE A 98 3.59 -33.54 -3.77
C ILE A 98 2.51 -33.49 -4.86
N SER A 99 1.51 -34.39 -4.84
CA SER A 99 0.47 -34.41 -5.86
C SER A 99 -0.32 -33.10 -5.89
N ALA A 100 -0.94 -32.78 -7.02
CA ALA A 100 -1.79 -31.60 -7.12
C ALA A 100 -2.94 -31.64 -6.10
N ALA A 101 -3.49 -32.83 -5.85
CA ALA A 101 -4.55 -33.02 -4.86
C ALA A 101 -4.03 -32.81 -3.43
N ASP A 102 -2.86 -33.35 -3.08
CA ASP A 102 -2.28 -33.19 -1.74
C ASP A 102 -1.94 -31.73 -1.44
N ARG A 103 -1.33 -31.04 -2.42
CA ARG A 103 -1.00 -29.59 -2.26
C ARG A 103 -2.26 -28.73 -2.15
N ALA A 104 -3.28 -28.98 -2.97
CA ALA A 104 -4.56 -28.28 -2.86
C ALA A 104 -5.21 -28.52 -1.49
N HIS A 105 -5.19 -29.76 -0.98
CA HIS A 105 -5.68 -30.09 0.34
C HIS A 105 -4.90 -29.38 1.45
N THR A 106 -3.57 -29.41 1.39
CA THR A 106 -2.69 -28.71 2.35
C THR A 106 -3.00 -27.21 2.40
N ILE A 107 -3.19 -26.57 1.25
CA ILE A 107 -3.55 -25.15 1.18
C ILE A 107 -4.92 -24.91 1.84
N LYS A 108 -5.91 -25.76 1.55
CA LYS A 108 -7.25 -25.65 2.19
C LYS A 108 -7.16 -25.76 3.70
N VAL A 109 -6.40 -26.73 4.24
CA VAL A 109 -6.15 -26.85 5.68
C VAL A 109 -5.46 -25.61 6.23
N ALA A 110 -4.43 -25.11 5.55
CA ALA A 110 -3.68 -23.95 6.02
C ALA A 110 -4.51 -22.65 6.10
N ILE A 111 -5.51 -22.46 5.23
CA ILE A 111 -6.37 -21.27 5.25
C ILE A 111 -7.63 -21.40 6.07
N ASP A 112 -8.06 -22.61 6.44
CA ASP A 112 -9.26 -22.84 7.24
C ASP A 112 -9.12 -22.16 8.62
N PRO A 113 -9.99 -21.21 8.99
CA PRO A 113 -9.93 -20.52 10.28
C PRO A 113 -9.93 -21.46 11.50
N LYS A 114 -10.47 -22.67 11.35
CA LYS A 114 -10.54 -23.68 12.42
C LYS A 114 -9.25 -24.47 12.58
N SER A 115 -8.43 -24.55 11.53
CA SER A 115 -7.16 -25.28 11.56
C SER A 115 -6.11 -24.53 12.39
N THR A 116 -5.33 -25.32 13.12
CA THR A 116 -4.26 -24.88 14.02
C THR A 116 -2.90 -25.35 13.51
N ALA A 117 -1.83 -24.97 14.19
CA ALA A 117 -0.47 -25.45 13.89
C ALA A 117 -0.35 -27.00 13.98
N GLN A 118 -1.24 -27.68 14.71
CA GLN A 118 -1.21 -29.14 14.89
C GLN A 118 -1.78 -29.89 13.69
N ASP A 119 -2.57 -29.22 12.84
CA ASP A 119 -3.16 -29.79 11.63
C ASP A 119 -2.16 -29.81 10.46
N LEU A 120 -0.97 -29.23 10.68
CA LEU A 120 0.11 -29.15 9.70
C LEU A 120 1.34 -29.93 10.16
N ALA A 121 1.96 -30.66 9.24
CA ALA A 121 3.29 -31.23 9.37
C ALA A 121 4.33 -30.32 8.73
N ARG A 122 5.58 -30.43 9.16
CA ARG A 122 6.75 -29.68 8.66
C ARG A 122 7.97 -30.62 8.63
N PRO A 123 8.80 -30.60 7.57
CA PRO A 123 8.58 -29.88 6.31
C PRO A 123 7.50 -30.52 5.44
N GLY A 124 7.13 -29.87 4.32
CA GLY A 124 6.17 -30.37 3.35
C GLY A 124 6.40 -29.81 1.95
N HIS A 125 5.42 -29.94 1.07
CA HIS A 125 5.52 -29.61 -0.35
C HIS A 125 4.76 -28.32 -0.75
N VAL A 126 4.20 -27.60 0.21
CA VAL A 126 3.65 -26.24 0.03
C VAL A 126 4.56 -25.26 0.76
N PHE A 127 4.88 -24.15 0.10
CA PHE A 127 5.80 -23.13 0.58
C PHE A 127 5.04 -21.86 0.95
N PRO A 128 4.75 -21.64 2.26
CA PRO A 128 4.06 -20.43 2.67
C PRO A 128 4.99 -19.21 2.61
N LEU A 129 4.44 -18.09 2.14
CA LEU A 129 5.07 -16.78 2.13
C LEU A 129 4.29 -15.85 3.06
N ARG A 130 5.02 -15.13 3.91
CA ARG A 130 4.46 -14.16 4.84
C ARG A 130 4.37 -12.79 4.18
N ALA A 131 3.16 -12.33 3.85
CA ALA A 131 2.92 -11.01 3.29
C ALA A 131 3.13 -9.93 4.36
N ARG A 132 3.72 -8.81 3.97
CA ARG A 132 3.89 -7.65 4.87
C ARG A 132 2.54 -7.01 5.19
N LYS A 133 2.33 -6.65 6.46
CA LYS A 133 1.19 -5.84 6.86
C LYS A 133 1.16 -4.53 6.07
N GLY A 134 0.00 -4.18 5.50
CA GLY A 134 -0.13 -3.07 4.55
C GLY A 134 -0.06 -3.49 3.08
N GLY A 135 0.35 -4.74 2.78
CA GLY A 135 0.30 -5.31 1.43
C GLY A 135 1.20 -4.58 0.44
N VAL A 136 0.74 -4.43 -0.81
CA VAL A 136 1.53 -3.79 -1.90
C VAL A 136 1.88 -2.33 -1.62
N LEU A 137 1.22 -1.66 -0.68
CA LEU A 137 1.57 -0.29 -0.29
C LEU A 137 2.86 -0.22 0.54
N VAL A 138 3.27 -1.34 1.14
CA VAL A 138 4.49 -1.48 1.95
C VAL A 138 5.58 -2.21 1.16
N ARG A 139 5.24 -3.30 0.47
CA ARG A 139 6.15 -4.07 -0.37
C ARG A 139 5.46 -4.42 -1.69
N ALA A 140 5.98 -3.88 -2.80
CA ALA A 140 5.42 -4.07 -4.15
C ALA A 140 5.81 -5.44 -4.73
N GLY A 141 5.41 -6.54 -4.06
CA GLY A 141 5.72 -7.92 -4.45
C GLY A 141 4.49 -8.76 -4.72
N GLN A 142 4.69 -9.87 -5.45
CA GLN A 142 3.66 -10.85 -5.80
C GLN A 142 2.94 -11.42 -4.57
N THR A 143 3.72 -11.67 -3.48
CA THR A 143 3.20 -12.12 -2.20
C THR A 143 2.11 -11.19 -1.65
N GLU A 144 2.42 -9.90 -1.60
CA GLU A 144 1.50 -8.88 -1.10
C GLU A 144 0.33 -8.67 -2.06
N ALA A 145 0.60 -8.67 -3.38
CA ALA A 145 -0.41 -8.48 -4.41
C ALA A 145 -1.50 -9.56 -4.36
N SER A 146 -1.13 -10.82 -4.19
CA SER A 146 -2.08 -11.93 -4.14
C SER A 146 -2.99 -11.87 -2.90
N VAL A 147 -2.44 -11.53 -1.73
CA VAL A 147 -3.22 -11.33 -0.50
C VAL A 147 -4.16 -10.14 -0.63
N ASP A 148 -3.70 -9.04 -1.23
CA ASP A 148 -4.51 -7.85 -1.45
C ASP A 148 -5.64 -8.10 -2.43
N LEU A 149 -5.38 -8.78 -3.54
CA LEU A 149 -6.42 -9.14 -4.53
C LEU A 149 -7.48 -10.05 -3.90
N ALA A 150 -7.07 -11.06 -3.11
CA ALA A 150 -8.01 -11.92 -2.39
C ALA A 150 -8.89 -11.11 -1.43
N ARG A 151 -8.29 -10.21 -0.64
CA ARG A 151 -9.01 -9.32 0.28
C ARG A 151 -9.97 -8.38 -0.44
N LEU A 152 -9.54 -7.72 -1.52
CA LEU A 152 -10.38 -6.84 -2.34
C LEU A 152 -11.53 -7.61 -3.01
N ALA A 153 -11.32 -8.88 -3.32
CA ALA A 153 -12.36 -9.77 -3.82
C ALA A 153 -13.37 -10.23 -2.75
N GLY A 154 -13.13 -9.91 -1.46
CA GLY A 154 -13.96 -10.33 -0.32
C GLY A 154 -13.74 -11.78 0.10
N GLN A 155 -12.59 -12.36 -0.27
CA GLN A 155 -12.18 -13.72 0.06
C GLN A 155 -11.26 -13.73 1.30
N ILE A 156 -10.96 -14.95 1.80
CA ILE A 156 -9.90 -15.10 2.81
C ILE A 156 -8.63 -14.44 2.27
N PRO A 157 -7.95 -13.55 3.04
CA PRO A 157 -6.76 -12.82 2.58
C PRO A 157 -5.54 -13.74 2.49
N ALA A 158 -5.60 -14.66 1.54
CA ALA A 158 -4.59 -15.65 1.20
C ALA A 158 -4.64 -15.94 -0.29
N GLY A 159 -3.48 -16.11 -0.91
CA GLY A 159 -3.36 -16.40 -2.33
C GLY A 159 -2.50 -17.64 -2.61
N VAL A 160 -2.68 -18.21 -3.79
CA VAL A 160 -1.75 -19.19 -4.36
C VAL A 160 -1.11 -18.54 -5.56
N ILE A 161 0.21 -18.51 -5.60
CA ILE A 161 0.99 -17.91 -6.69
C ILE A 161 1.96 -18.92 -7.28
N CYS A 162 2.30 -18.74 -8.55
CA CYS A 162 3.29 -19.53 -9.26
C CYS A 162 3.85 -18.70 -10.41
N GLU A 163 5.15 -18.54 -10.46
CA GLU A 163 5.85 -17.83 -11.53
C GLU A 163 5.64 -18.52 -12.88
N VAL A 164 5.64 -17.74 -13.96
CA VAL A 164 5.51 -18.28 -15.32
C VAL A 164 6.88 -18.35 -15.97
N MET A 165 7.29 -19.57 -16.35
CA MET A 165 8.50 -19.84 -17.12
C MET A 165 8.15 -20.23 -18.56
N LYS A 166 9.06 -19.90 -19.49
CA LYS A 166 9.02 -20.38 -20.88
C LYS A 166 9.41 -21.85 -21.00
N ASP A 167 9.17 -22.43 -22.17
CA ASP A 167 9.52 -23.84 -22.45
C ASP A 167 11.01 -24.13 -22.34
N ASP A 168 11.86 -23.12 -22.57
CA ASP A 168 13.34 -23.22 -22.42
C ASP A 168 13.81 -23.09 -20.97
N GLY A 169 12.90 -22.91 -20.02
CA GLY A 169 13.19 -22.75 -18.58
C GLY A 169 13.58 -21.33 -18.17
N THR A 170 13.62 -20.38 -19.08
CA THR A 170 13.83 -18.97 -18.72
C THR A 170 12.52 -18.31 -18.26
N MET A 171 12.61 -17.22 -17.49
CA MET A 171 11.43 -16.53 -17.01
C MET A 171 10.66 -15.87 -18.15
N ALA A 172 9.33 -16.02 -18.15
CA ALA A 172 8.47 -15.29 -19.07
C ALA A 172 8.46 -13.79 -18.70
N ARG A 173 8.64 -12.94 -19.70
CA ARG A 173 8.57 -11.48 -19.57
C ARG A 173 7.26 -10.98 -20.16
N LEU A 174 6.97 -9.71 -20.02
CA LEU A 174 5.68 -9.13 -20.41
C LEU A 174 5.19 -9.56 -21.84
N PRO A 175 6.05 -9.57 -22.90
CA PRO A 175 5.63 -10.04 -24.22
C PRO A 175 5.21 -11.52 -24.24
N ASP A 176 5.91 -12.38 -23.46
CA ASP A 176 5.60 -13.81 -23.37
C ASP A 176 4.31 -14.01 -22.56
N LEU A 177 4.15 -13.25 -21.47
CA LEU A 177 2.97 -13.28 -20.59
C LEU A 177 1.70 -12.83 -21.32
N VAL A 178 1.81 -11.90 -22.27
CA VAL A 178 0.71 -11.49 -23.14
C VAL A 178 0.24 -12.67 -24.01
N GLN A 179 1.18 -13.39 -24.63
CA GLN A 179 0.86 -14.57 -25.45
C GLN A 179 0.29 -15.70 -24.59
N PHE A 180 0.89 -15.95 -23.42
CA PHE A 180 0.42 -16.92 -22.46
C PHE A 180 -1.02 -16.63 -22.01
N SER A 181 -1.30 -15.38 -21.66
CA SER A 181 -2.63 -14.96 -21.23
C SER A 181 -3.68 -15.08 -22.32
N GLN A 182 -3.31 -14.78 -23.58
CA GLN A 182 -4.20 -15.00 -24.74
C GLN A 182 -4.51 -16.47 -24.93
N LEU A 183 -3.49 -17.33 -24.87
CA LEU A 183 -3.63 -18.78 -25.07
C LEU A 183 -4.56 -19.41 -24.03
N HIS A 184 -4.45 -18.96 -22.77
CA HIS A 184 -5.17 -19.55 -21.65
C HIS A 184 -6.42 -18.76 -21.22
N GLY A 185 -6.75 -17.65 -21.91
CA GLY A 185 -7.92 -16.83 -21.60
C GLY A 185 -7.81 -16.10 -20.25
N LEU A 186 -6.59 -15.76 -19.82
CA LEU A 186 -6.32 -15.10 -18.54
C LEU A 186 -6.26 -13.58 -18.70
N LYS A 187 -6.59 -12.85 -17.65
CA LYS A 187 -6.39 -11.41 -17.53
C LYS A 187 -4.98 -11.13 -16.96
N ILE A 188 -4.40 -9.98 -17.34
CA ILE A 188 -3.13 -9.49 -16.80
C ILE A 188 -3.43 -8.24 -15.98
N GLY A 189 -3.01 -8.24 -14.72
CA GLY A 189 -2.98 -7.08 -13.83
C GLY A 189 -1.53 -6.69 -13.49
N THR A 190 -1.32 -5.41 -13.14
CA THR A 190 0.00 -4.95 -12.69
C THR A 190 -0.01 -4.60 -11.21
N ILE A 191 1.09 -4.83 -10.51
CA ILE A 191 1.25 -4.39 -9.12
C ILE A 191 1.21 -2.85 -9.04
N ALA A 192 1.72 -2.16 -10.05
CA ALA A 192 1.68 -0.70 -10.12
C ALA A 192 0.24 -0.15 -10.11
N ASP A 193 -0.65 -0.73 -10.92
CA ASP A 193 -2.06 -0.36 -10.95
C ASP A 193 -2.77 -0.71 -9.64
N LEU A 194 -2.44 -1.87 -9.05
CA LEU A 194 -2.99 -2.27 -7.74
C LEU A 194 -2.57 -1.29 -6.63
N ILE A 195 -1.32 -0.81 -6.63
CA ILE A 195 -0.85 0.23 -5.72
C ILE A 195 -1.64 1.53 -5.93
N ALA A 196 -1.81 1.96 -7.18
CA ALA A 196 -2.58 3.17 -7.51
C ALA A 196 -4.05 3.05 -7.04
N TYR A 197 -4.66 1.89 -7.32
CA TYR A 197 -6.02 1.58 -6.88
C TYR A 197 -6.15 1.64 -5.35
N ARG A 198 -5.28 0.94 -4.61
CA ARG A 198 -5.31 0.91 -3.15
C ARG A 198 -5.06 2.28 -2.54
N ARG A 199 -4.13 3.08 -3.09
CA ARG A 199 -3.91 4.47 -2.65
C ARG A 199 -5.16 5.33 -2.78
N LYS A 200 -5.96 5.08 -3.81
CA LYS A 200 -7.20 5.85 -4.08
C LYS A 200 -8.36 5.41 -3.19
N TYR A 201 -8.50 4.12 -2.90
CA TYR A 201 -9.71 3.56 -2.29
C TYR A 201 -9.53 3.05 -0.87
N ASP A 202 -8.32 2.70 -0.43
CA ASP A 202 -8.08 2.25 0.94
C ASP A 202 -8.04 3.44 1.92
N HIS A 203 -8.66 3.22 3.07
CA HIS A 203 -8.59 4.14 4.20
C HIS A 203 -7.53 3.66 5.19
N PHE A 204 -6.39 4.34 5.21
CA PHE A 204 -5.28 4.03 6.11
C PHE A 204 -5.00 5.15 7.14
N VAL A 205 -5.88 6.14 7.18
CA VAL A 205 -5.81 7.25 8.15
C VAL A 205 -6.99 7.13 9.10
N THR A 206 -6.72 7.09 10.39
CA THR A 206 -7.73 7.00 11.45
C THR A 206 -7.59 8.16 12.42
N ARG A 207 -8.74 8.75 12.83
CA ARG A 207 -8.77 9.78 13.86
C ARG A 207 -8.47 9.14 15.22
N VAL A 208 -7.50 9.69 15.95
CA VAL A 208 -7.06 9.18 17.27
C VAL A 208 -7.72 9.98 18.39
N THR A 209 -7.59 11.31 18.35
CA THR A 209 -8.11 12.20 19.37
C THR A 209 -8.29 13.61 18.83
N GLU A 210 -9.05 14.43 19.57
CA GLU A 210 -9.20 15.84 19.28
C GLU A 210 -9.21 16.67 20.56
N ALA A 211 -8.69 17.91 20.49
CA ALA A 211 -8.67 18.84 21.61
C ALA A 211 -8.68 20.30 21.14
N PRO A 212 -9.14 21.24 22.00
CA PRO A 212 -8.86 22.65 21.79
C PRO A 212 -7.36 22.91 21.82
N PHE A 213 -6.86 23.78 20.95
CA PHE A 213 -5.45 24.12 20.84
C PHE A 213 -5.28 25.62 20.66
N ARG A 214 -4.44 26.23 21.46
CA ARG A 214 -4.13 27.65 21.36
C ARG A 214 -2.68 27.86 20.92
N SER A 215 -2.51 28.62 19.82
CA SER A 215 -1.21 28.96 19.26
C SER A 215 -0.98 30.45 19.23
N HIS A 216 0.27 30.89 19.35
CA HIS A 216 0.66 32.28 19.05
C HIS A 216 0.48 32.61 17.57
N ASN A 217 0.42 31.61 16.69
CA ASN A 217 0.11 31.75 15.28
C ASN A 217 -1.40 31.57 15.04
N GLY A 218 -2.20 32.61 15.35
CA GLY A 218 -3.61 32.64 15.01
C GLY A 218 -4.59 32.25 16.13
N GLY A 219 -4.17 32.20 17.39
CA GLY A 219 -5.07 32.05 18.55
C GLY A 219 -5.68 30.66 18.69
N GLU A 220 -7.00 30.57 18.83
CA GLU A 220 -7.73 29.31 19.09
C GLU A 220 -7.93 28.48 17.83
N TRP A 221 -7.68 27.15 17.95
CA TRP A 221 -7.85 26.13 16.94
C TRP A 221 -8.51 24.89 17.54
N LYS A 222 -9.05 24.04 16.70
CA LYS A 222 -9.34 22.64 17.03
C LYS A 222 -8.23 21.77 16.45
N MET A 223 -7.48 21.09 17.31
CA MET A 223 -6.47 20.10 16.90
C MET A 223 -7.09 18.73 16.82
N ILE A 224 -6.81 18.00 15.74
CA ILE A 224 -7.22 16.62 15.55
C ILE A 224 -5.98 15.82 15.19
N VAL A 225 -5.76 14.72 15.90
CA VAL A 225 -4.63 13.82 15.66
C VAL A 225 -5.11 12.61 14.85
N TYR A 226 -4.37 12.30 13.81
CA TYR A 226 -4.62 11.18 12.92
C TYR A 226 -3.44 10.22 12.91
N ALA A 227 -3.70 8.91 13.03
CA ALA A 227 -2.69 7.89 12.85
C ALA A 227 -2.73 7.33 11.42
N ASN A 228 -1.56 7.21 10.79
CA ASN A 228 -1.38 6.42 9.60
C ASN A 228 -1.11 4.97 10.00
N THR A 229 -1.94 4.04 9.55
CA THR A 229 -1.87 2.61 9.93
C THR A 229 -0.91 1.80 9.06
N LEU A 230 -0.44 2.34 7.92
CA LEU A 230 0.52 1.66 7.03
C LEU A 230 1.96 1.85 7.51
N GLU A 231 2.35 3.09 7.74
CA GLU A 231 3.62 3.47 8.37
C GLU A 231 3.27 4.32 9.57
N TYR A 232 3.32 3.73 10.75
CA TYR A 232 2.84 4.40 11.94
C TYR A 232 3.48 5.77 12.13
N ALA A 233 2.67 6.79 11.96
CA ALA A 233 2.98 8.15 12.32
C ALA A 233 1.69 8.86 12.70
N GLU A 234 1.75 9.71 13.70
CA GLU A 234 0.67 10.62 14.01
C GLU A 234 0.85 11.92 13.22
N HIS A 235 -0.21 12.32 12.55
CA HIS A 235 -0.31 13.58 11.81
C HIS A 235 -1.30 14.50 12.52
N ILE A 236 -1.23 15.80 12.26
CA ILE A 236 -2.05 16.79 12.94
C ILE A 236 -2.87 17.56 11.90
N ALA A 237 -4.17 17.71 12.15
CA ALA A 237 -4.98 18.71 11.48
C ALA A 237 -5.38 19.83 12.46
N LEU A 238 -5.06 21.06 12.11
CA LEU A 238 -5.50 22.25 12.82
C LEU A 238 -6.68 22.86 12.06
N VAL A 239 -7.83 22.89 12.69
CA VAL A 239 -9.08 23.39 12.09
C VAL A 239 -9.44 24.72 12.71
N LYS A 240 -9.73 25.71 11.85
CA LYS A 240 -10.19 27.05 12.22
C LYS A 240 -11.61 27.27 11.74
N GLY A 241 -12.48 27.72 12.60
CA GLY A 241 -13.87 28.02 12.27
C GLY A 241 -14.71 26.82 11.84
N ASP A 242 -15.88 27.08 11.27
CA ASP A 242 -16.74 26.03 10.70
C ASP A 242 -16.39 25.75 9.25
N ILE A 243 -15.76 24.60 9.00
CA ILE A 243 -15.34 24.16 7.66
C ILE A 243 -16.42 23.39 6.89
N ARG A 244 -17.55 23.09 7.52
CA ARG A 244 -18.64 22.31 6.91
C ARG A 244 -19.65 23.17 6.17
N SER A 245 -19.68 24.47 6.45
CA SER A 245 -20.58 25.46 5.81
C SER A 245 -19.77 26.41 4.93
N GLY A 246 -20.41 26.99 3.92
CA GLY A 246 -19.93 28.20 3.24
C GLY A 246 -18.82 28.04 2.20
N GLY A 247 -18.95 27.20 1.19
CA GLY A 247 -18.06 27.20 0.01
C GLY A 247 -16.65 26.63 0.24
N PRO A 248 -15.68 26.87 -0.68
CA PRO A 248 -14.36 26.30 -0.63
C PRO A 248 -13.59 26.60 0.67
N VAL A 249 -12.86 25.63 1.19
CA VAL A 249 -12.08 25.75 2.43
C VAL A 249 -10.64 26.14 2.11
N LEU A 250 -10.08 27.12 2.82
CA LEU A 250 -8.64 27.41 2.71
C LEU A 250 -7.83 26.30 3.38
N VAL A 251 -6.97 25.63 2.61
CA VAL A 251 -6.24 24.45 3.04
C VAL A 251 -4.74 24.59 2.85
N ARG A 252 -3.97 24.32 3.89
CA ARG A 252 -2.53 24.09 3.81
C ARG A 252 -2.20 22.63 4.12
N MET A 253 -1.50 21.97 3.20
CA MET A 253 -0.82 20.70 3.47
C MET A 253 0.66 20.98 3.67
N HIS A 254 1.18 20.73 4.86
CA HIS A 254 2.53 21.06 5.28
C HIS A 254 3.30 19.81 5.73
N ALA A 255 4.32 19.42 4.98
CA ALA A 255 5.28 18.42 5.42
C ALA A 255 6.21 19.05 6.47
N LEU A 256 6.16 18.52 7.70
CA LEU A 256 6.95 19.06 8.81
C LEU A 256 8.44 18.93 8.53
N ASN A 257 9.16 20.03 8.60
CA ASN A 257 10.59 20.09 8.47
C ASN A 257 11.19 20.76 9.72
N ILE A 258 11.85 19.96 10.56
CA ILE A 258 12.46 20.42 11.83
C ILE A 258 13.45 21.57 11.60
N PHE A 259 14.14 21.61 10.47
CA PHE A 259 15.15 22.63 10.17
C PHE A 259 14.53 23.99 9.90
N SER A 260 13.49 24.06 9.05
CA SER A 260 12.79 25.30 8.72
C SER A 260 11.82 25.70 9.83
N ASP A 261 11.03 24.75 10.34
CA ASP A 261 9.88 25.05 11.17
C ASP A 261 10.25 25.27 12.65
N LEU A 262 11.38 24.71 13.10
CA LEU A 262 11.84 24.86 14.50
C LEU A 262 13.20 25.54 14.64
N LEU A 263 14.16 25.20 13.77
CA LEU A 263 15.55 25.64 13.97
C LEU A 263 15.93 26.89 13.15
N GLY A 264 15.07 27.34 12.22
CA GLY A 264 15.37 28.46 11.36
C GLY A 264 16.67 28.30 10.58
N TYR A 265 16.99 27.06 10.16
CA TYR A 265 18.24 26.72 9.48
C TYR A 265 18.24 27.25 8.05
N GLN A 266 19.27 28.02 7.69
CA GLN A 266 19.51 28.45 6.31
C GLN A 266 19.97 27.26 5.44
N PRO A 267 19.48 27.16 4.18
CA PRO A 267 18.73 28.14 3.38
C PRO A 267 17.20 28.16 3.60
N PHE A 268 16.69 27.51 4.62
CA PHE A 268 15.25 27.40 4.93
C PHE A 268 14.81 28.55 5.85
N GLU A 269 15.03 29.79 5.47
CA GLU A 269 14.90 30.99 6.32
C GLU A 269 13.45 31.34 6.76
N ARG A 270 12.42 30.56 6.32
CA ARG A 270 11.05 31.02 6.41
C ARG A 270 10.19 30.10 7.26
N ASP A 271 9.51 30.63 8.26
CA ASP A 271 8.45 29.97 9.04
C ASP A 271 7.17 29.81 8.19
N VAL A 272 7.21 28.90 7.20
CA VAL A 272 6.09 28.65 6.29
C VAL A 272 4.88 28.10 7.04
N LEU A 273 5.09 27.30 8.09
CA LEU A 273 4.00 26.75 8.90
C LEU A 273 3.28 27.86 9.67
N GLY A 274 4.03 28.68 10.41
CA GLY A 274 3.45 29.78 11.19
C GLY A 274 2.77 30.83 10.31
N GLU A 275 3.36 31.16 9.15
CA GLU A 275 2.71 32.06 8.18
C GLU A 275 1.40 31.47 7.63
N SER A 276 1.38 30.19 7.28
CA SER A 276 0.16 29.52 6.82
C SER A 276 -0.93 29.52 7.90
N MET A 277 -0.55 29.27 9.15
CA MET A 277 -1.49 29.34 10.28
C MET A 277 -2.05 30.76 10.47
N ARG A 278 -1.23 31.82 10.36
CA ARG A 278 -1.68 33.20 10.46
C ARG A 278 -2.66 33.56 9.33
N ILE A 279 -2.36 33.19 8.09
CA ILE A 279 -3.25 33.43 6.93
C ILE A 279 -4.60 32.74 7.13
N VAL A 280 -4.62 31.45 7.54
CA VAL A 280 -5.87 30.74 7.81
C VAL A 280 -6.62 31.34 9.00
N ALA A 281 -5.92 31.87 9.99
CA ALA A 281 -6.55 32.52 11.13
C ALA A 281 -7.16 33.89 10.77
N GLU A 282 -6.51 34.66 9.90
CA GLU A 282 -7.01 35.93 9.36
C GLU A 282 -8.27 35.70 8.52
N GLU A 283 -8.31 34.63 7.72
CA GLU A 283 -9.52 34.19 6.99
C GLU A 283 -10.65 33.74 7.94
N GLY A 284 -10.30 33.33 9.16
CA GLY A 284 -11.25 32.85 10.18
C GLY A 284 -11.81 31.45 9.91
N ARG A 285 -11.47 30.82 8.78
CA ARG A 285 -11.97 29.50 8.35
C ARG A 285 -10.93 28.77 7.49
N GLY A 286 -10.56 27.55 7.89
CA GLY A 286 -9.64 26.73 7.09
C GLY A 286 -9.02 25.59 7.85
N VAL A 287 -8.10 24.87 7.17
CA VAL A 287 -7.42 23.70 7.70
C VAL A 287 -5.92 23.79 7.40
N VAL A 288 -5.10 23.52 8.42
CA VAL A 288 -3.67 23.27 8.23
C VAL A 288 -3.39 21.81 8.63
N VAL A 289 -3.02 20.99 7.63
CA VAL A 289 -2.62 19.60 7.85
C VAL A 289 -1.11 19.55 7.96
N VAL A 290 -0.61 19.13 9.13
CA VAL A 290 0.82 18.95 9.40
C VAL A 290 1.16 17.45 9.28
N LEU A 291 1.91 17.11 8.25
CA LEU A 291 2.33 15.76 7.94
C LEU A 291 3.72 15.50 8.54
N ARG A 292 3.81 14.58 9.49
CA ARG A 292 5.09 14.21 10.12
C ARG A 292 5.86 13.24 9.25
N GLN A 293 7.17 13.38 9.27
CA GLN A 293 8.08 12.47 8.57
C GLN A 293 8.16 11.12 9.28
N THR A 294 8.04 10.04 8.50
CA THR A 294 8.09 8.65 9.00
C THR A 294 9.49 8.04 8.91
N LYS A 295 10.38 8.61 8.08
CA LYS A 295 11.73 8.03 7.85
C LYS A 295 12.63 8.26 9.06
N PRO A 296 13.16 7.19 9.70
CA PRO A 296 14.04 7.31 10.86
C PRO A 296 15.33 8.13 10.60
N THR A 297 15.82 8.08 9.34
CA THR A 297 17.06 8.76 8.92
C THR A 297 16.85 10.14 8.32
N PHE A 298 15.62 10.70 8.39
CA PHE A 298 15.27 11.97 7.73
C PHE A 298 16.22 13.12 8.05
N VAL A 299 16.55 13.28 9.32
CA VAL A 299 17.44 14.36 9.80
C VAL A 299 18.85 14.19 9.26
N SER A 300 19.42 12.99 9.38
CA SER A 300 20.78 12.70 8.91
C SER A 300 20.88 12.78 7.38
N ASP A 301 19.85 12.37 6.66
CA ASP A 301 19.84 12.43 5.19
C ASP A 301 19.88 13.88 4.67
N ILE A 302 19.15 14.80 5.32
CA ILE A 302 19.21 16.23 4.96
C ILE A 302 20.62 16.79 5.18
N ILE A 303 21.23 16.53 6.34
CA ILE A 303 22.55 17.06 6.67
C ILE A 303 23.65 16.47 5.79
N THR A 304 23.53 15.19 5.42
CA THR A 304 24.54 14.53 4.57
C THR A 304 24.32 14.74 3.07
N GLY A 305 23.29 15.51 2.68
CA GLY A 305 22.95 15.74 1.28
C GLY A 305 22.48 14.49 0.52
N ARG A 306 22.11 13.42 1.26
CA ARG A 306 21.56 12.19 0.68
C ARG A 306 20.08 12.39 0.32
N THR A 307 19.82 13.35 -0.58
CA THR A 307 18.50 13.51 -1.20
C THR A 307 18.38 12.45 -2.29
N SER A 308 17.76 11.33 -1.98
CA SER A 308 17.53 10.24 -2.91
C SER A 308 16.39 10.59 -3.90
N GLU A 309 16.37 9.89 -5.06
CA GLU A 309 15.29 9.85 -6.06
C GLU A 309 13.88 9.56 -5.46
N ASP A 310 13.82 9.14 -4.22
CA ASP A 310 12.61 8.95 -3.42
C ASP A 310 11.83 10.24 -3.05
N VAL A 311 12.30 11.45 -3.35
CA VAL A 311 11.62 12.69 -2.93
C VAL A 311 10.25 12.83 -3.61
N ASP A 312 10.14 12.49 -4.88
CA ASP A 312 8.87 12.60 -5.61
C ASP A 312 7.90 11.47 -5.21
N ARG A 313 8.38 10.25 -5.01
CA ARG A 313 7.57 9.14 -4.50
C ARG A 313 7.02 9.42 -3.09
N ARG A 314 7.82 10.05 -2.23
CA ARG A 314 7.40 10.46 -0.87
C ARG A 314 6.34 11.56 -0.90
N ARG A 315 6.52 12.57 -1.74
CA ARG A 315 5.53 13.64 -1.90
C ARG A 315 4.16 13.08 -2.29
N VAL A 316 4.10 12.14 -3.23
CA VAL A 316 2.84 11.48 -3.62
C VAL A 316 2.22 10.73 -2.44
N LYS A 317 3.04 10.08 -1.59
CA LYS A 317 2.57 9.37 -0.39
C LYS A 317 2.03 10.32 0.68
N GLU A 318 2.72 11.42 0.95
CA GLU A 318 2.29 12.48 1.87
C GLU A 318 0.98 13.12 1.41
N TYR A 319 0.80 13.33 0.08
CA TYR A 319 -0.47 13.83 -0.47
C TYR A 319 -1.63 12.86 -0.23
N GLY A 320 -1.41 11.56 -0.32
CA GLY A 320 -2.43 10.55 -0.05
C GLY A 320 -2.94 10.58 1.40
N VAL A 321 -2.02 10.69 2.36
CA VAL A 321 -2.35 10.84 3.78
C VAL A 321 -3.12 12.14 4.03
N GLY A 322 -2.61 13.25 3.51
CA GLY A 322 -3.25 14.56 3.65
C GLY A 322 -4.64 14.61 3.02
N ALA A 323 -4.82 13.99 1.84
CA ALA A 323 -6.11 13.89 1.17
C ALA A 323 -7.12 13.12 2.02
N GLN A 324 -6.74 12.00 2.62
CA GLN A 324 -7.63 11.22 3.49
C GLN A 324 -8.02 11.97 4.76
N ILE A 325 -7.10 12.72 5.36
CA ILE A 325 -7.40 13.62 6.50
C ILE A 325 -8.44 14.67 6.08
N LEU A 326 -8.26 15.31 4.94
CA LEU A 326 -9.19 16.34 4.44
C LEU A 326 -10.58 15.74 4.15
N LEU A 327 -10.64 14.54 3.57
CA LEU A 327 -11.90 13.83 3.33
C LEU A 327 -12.63 13.47 4.62
N ASP A 328 -11.92 13.00 5.65
CA ASP A 328 -12.50 12.71 6.99
C ASP A 328 -13.03 13.99 7.66
N LEU A 329 -12.38 15.12 7.43
CA LEU A 329 -12.84 16.44 7.88
C LEU A 329 -14.08 16.94 7.13
N GLY A 330 -14.46 16.31 6.01
CA GLY A 330 -15.57 16.68 5.15
C GLY A 330 -15.24 17.74 4.10
N VAL A 331 -13.95 18.05 3.89
CA VAL A 331 -13.51 18.97 2.84
C VAL A 331 -13.69 18.29 1.48
N ARG A 332 -14.28 19.00 0.52
CA ARG A 332 -14.44 18.58 -0.88
C ARG A 332 -13.85 19.63 -1.81
N ASP A 333 -14.34 20.85 -1.72
CA ASP A 333 -13.85 21.99 -2.48
C ASP A 333 -12.90 22.81 -1.61
N MET A 334 -11.72 23.13 -2.15
CA MET A 334 -10.72 23.86 -1.38
C MET A 334 -9.95 24.89 -2.22
N THR A 335 -9.50 25.95 -1.56
CA THR A 335 -8.45 26.84 -2.03
C THR A 335 -7.13 26.42 -1.41
N LEU A 336 -6.17 26.01 -2.22
CA LEU A 336 -4.89 25.48 -1.73
C LEU A 336 -3.92 26.63 -1.41
N LEU A 337 -3.47 26.73 -0.16
CA LEU A 337 -2.46 27.67 0.29
C LEU A 337 -1.05 27.16 -0.07
N THR A 338 -0.45 27.71 -1.14
CA THR A 338 0.81 27.20 -1.71
C THR A 338 1.51 28.25 -2.58
N ASP A 339 2.85 28.24 -2.55
CA ASP A 339 3.69 29.04 -3.47
C ASP A 339 4.11 28.24 -4.74
N THR A 340 3.72 26.97 -4.87
CA THR A 340 4.05 26.09 -6.01
C THR A 340 2.81 25.33 -6.49
N PRO A 341 1.89 25.97 -7.22
CA PRO A 341 0.57 25.40 -7.51
C PRO A 341 0.56 24.23 -8.50
N GLU A 342 1.37 24.27 -9.57
CA GLU A 342 1.16 23.45 -10.77
C GLU A 342 1.33 21.92 -10.58
N LYS A 343 2.23 21.48 -9.72
CA LYS A 343 2.49 20.02 -9.52
C LYS A 343 1.58 19.36 -8.46
N LYS A 344 0.86 20.15 -7.67
CA LYS A 344 0.13 19.67 -6.48
C LYS A 344 -1.33 19.35 -6.74
N ILE A 345 -1.93 19.96 -7.74
CA ILE A 345 -3.37 19.88 -8.05
C ILE A 345 -3.75 18.47 -8.56
N VAL A 346 -2.98 17.93 -9.51
CA VAL A 346 -3.27 16.64 -10.16
C VAL A 346 -3.30 15.46 -9.18
N ALA A 347 -2.49 15.50 -8.11
CA ALA A 347 -2.44 14.42 -7.13
C ALA A 347 -3.68 14.36 -6.22
N LEU A 348 -4.39 15.47 -6.01
CA LEU A 348 -5.53 15.57 -5.11
C LEU A 348 -6.86 15.22 -5.80
N ASP A 349 -7.01 15.54 -7.09
CA ASP A 349 -8.19 15.21 -7.89
C ASP A 349 -8.48 13.70 -7.89
N GLY A 350 -7.42 12.88 -7.89
CA GLY A 350 -7.51 11.42 -7.80
C GLY A 350 -8.20 10.90 -6.54
N TYR A 351 -8.26 11.70 -5.47
CA TYR A 351 -8.94 11.39 -4.20
C TYR A 351 -10.35 11.97 -4.10
N GLY A 352 -10.83 12.68 -5.12
CA GLY A 352 -12.13 13.33 -5.09
C GLY A 352 -12.14 14.66 -4.29
N LEU A 353 -10.98 15.29 -4.16
CA LEU A 353 -10.80 16.65 -3.66
C LEU A 353 -10.69 17.61 -4.84
N ASN A 354 -11.52 18.64 -4.87
CA ASN A 354 -11.55 19.63 -5.93
C ASN A 354 -10.79 20.89 -5.50
N VAL A 355 -9.68 21.21 -6.17
CA VAL A 355 -8.92 22.45 -5.95
C VAL A 355 -9.49 23.54 -6.84
N VAL A 356 -10.36 24.38 -6.29
CA VAL A 356 -11.04 25.45 -7.02
C VAL A 356 -10.18 26.71 -7.19
N GLY A 357 -9.06 26.81 -6.46
CA GLY A 357 -8.15 27.94 -6.55
C GLY A 357 -6.90 27.75 -5.70
N THR A 358 -5.96 28.68 -5.85
CA THR A 358 -4.72 28.73 -5.06
C THR A 358 -4.57 30.09 -4.40
N HIS A 359 -3.97 30.11 -3.21
CA HIS A 359 -3.59 31.31 -2.48
C HIS A 359 -2.10 31.26 -2.17
N SER A 360 -1.35 32.33 -2.47
CA SER A 360 0.07 32.42 -2.16
C SER A 360 0.31 32.61 -0.66
N ILE A 361 1.35 31.95 -0.12
CA ILE A 361 1.82 32.20 1.24
C ILE A 361 2.64 33.50 1.29
N ARG A 362 3.27 33.87 0.18
CA ARG A 362 4.03 35.10 0.07
C ARG A 362 3.07 36.31 0.01
N LYS A 363 3.23 37.28 0.92
CA LYS A 363 2.58 38.57 0.75
C LYS A 363 3.12 39.21 -0.55
N SER A 364 2.23 39.58 -1.47
CA SER A 364 2.56 40.35 -2.65
C SER A 364 3.10 41.68 -2.17
N GLY A 365 4.40 41.93 -2.29
CA GLY A 365 5.00 43.23 -2.05
C GLY A 365 5.91 43.30 -0.81
N GLY A 366 7.17 43.19 -1.02
CA GLY A 366 8.30 43.57 -0.22
C GLY A 366 9.53 43.52 -1.07
#